data_862fedf5ef047bad512cf9e8340f4a36
#
_entry.id   862fedf5ef047bad512cf9e8340f4a36
#
_cell.length_a   1.000
_cell.length_b   1.000
_cell.length_c   1.000
_cell.angle_alpha   90.00
_cell.angle_beta   90.00
_cell.angle_gamma   90.00
#
_symmetry.space_group_name_H-M   'P 1'
#
loop_
_entity.id
_entity.type
_entity.pdbx_description
1 polymer ?
#
loop_
_entity_poly.entity_id
_entity_poly.type
_entity_poly.pdbx_seq_one_letter_code
_entity_poly.pdbx_strand_id
1 'polypeptide(L)'
;MSTGVLIVDDSHFMRNLLRQILEQEYRILGEASNGAEAVKLYKEHDPDIVMMDIVMPKCNGIKATAAIKKIDPDASVIMCTSVGQREKMKLAVKAGADGYVTKPFEEPSVRKALTDVTAA
;
A
#
# COMPACT_ATOMS: atom_id res chain seq x y z
N MET A 1 -15.82 4.30 -13.25
CA MET A 1 -15.04 5.18 -12.37
C MET A 1 -13.69 4.55 -12.09
N SER A 2 -12.64 5.34 -12.09
CA SER A 2 -11.32 4.80 -11.86
C SER A 2 -11.03 4.68 -10.38
N THR A 3 -10.42 3.55 -10.00
CA THR A 3 -10.01 3.28 -8.64
C THR A 3 -8.78 4.12 -8.29
N GLY A 4 -8.82 4.82 -7.17
CA GLY A 4 -7.73 5.67 -6.71
C GLY A 4 -6.76 4.92 -5.81
N VAL A 5 -5.47 5.03 -6.09
CA VAL A 5 -4.41 4.32 -5.37
C VAL A 5 -3.41 5.31 -4.78
N LEU A 6 -3.04 5.09 -3.53
CA LEU A 6 -1.95 5.80 -2.87
C LEU A 6 -0.75 4.85 -2.80
N ILE A 7 0.41 5.30 -3.26
CA ILE A 7 1.64 4.50 -3.25
C ILE A 7 2.56 4.99 -2.13
N VAL A 8 2.96 4.07 -1.25
CA VAL A 8 3.80 4.39 -0.10
C VAL A 8 5.04 3.50 -0.08
N ASP A 9 6.21 4.11 -0.27
CA ASP A 9 7.50 3.41 -0.26
C ASP A 9 8.57 4.49 -0.09
N ASP A 10 9.59 4.25 0.72
CA ASP A 10 10.66 5.22 0.90
C ASP A 10 11.60 5.31 -0.31
N SER A 11 11.54 4.33 -1.22
CA SER A 11 12.34 4.32 -2.43
C SER A 11 11.61 4.99 -3.59
N HIS A 12 12.18 6.06 -4.11
CA HIS A 12 11.64 6.71 -5.30
C HIS A 12 11.57 5.74 -6.48
N PHE A 13 12.59 4.89 -6.61
CA PHE A 13 12.64 3.89 -7.67
C PHE A 13 11.46 2.92 -7.58
N MET A 14 11.17 2.42 -6.39
CA MET A 14 10.06 1.48 -6.19
C MET A 14 8.71 2.15 -6.43
N ARG A 15 8.54 3.40 -5.98
CA ARG A 15 7.29 4.12 -6.25
C ARG A 15 7.07 4.31 -7.75
N ASN A 16 8.13 4.64 -8.47
CA ASN A 16 8.05 4.84 -9.92
C ASN A 16 7.70 3.53 -10.64
N LEU A 17 8.28 2.43 -10.18
CA LEU A 17 8.00 1.11 -10.75
C LEU A 17 6.52 0.73 -10.55
N LEU A 18 5.99 0.93 -9.34
CA LEU A 18 4.57 0.68 -9.08
C LEU A 18 3.67 1.59 -9.92
N ARG A 19 4.05 2.85 -10.04
CA ARG A 19 3.29 3.79 -10.86
C ARG A 19 3.20 3.31 -12.30
N GLN A 20 4.31 2.86 -12.88
CA GLN A 20 4.33 2.36 -14.24
C GLN A 20 3.43 1.14 -14.43
N ILE A 21 3.40 0.26 -13.43
CA ILE A 21 2.54 -0.92 -13.48
C ILE A 21 1.06 -0.53 -13.41
N LEU A 22 0.72 0.44 -12.58
CA LEU A 22 -0.67 0.72 -12.21
C LEU A 22 -1.35 1.83 -13.01
N GLU A 23 -0.60 2.81 -13.52
CA GLU A 23 -1.21 4.06 -14.02
C GLU A 23 -2.12 3.90 -15.25
N GLN A 24 -2.02 2.79 -15.97
CA GLN A 24 -2.89 2.56 -17.11
C GLN A 24 -4.32 2.17 -16.70
N GLU A 25 -4.47 1.55 -15.55
CA GLU A 25 -5.76 1.04 -15.08
C GLU A 25 -6.26 1.74 -13.82
N TYR A 26 -5.37 2.36 -13.07
CA TYR A 26 -5.69 2.97 -11.78
C TYR A 26 -5.27 4.43 -11.78
N ARG A 27 -5.99 5.23 -10.99
CA ARG A 27 -5.64 6.63 -10.82
C ARG A 27 -4.70 6.76 -9.61
N ILE A 28 -3.49 7.25 -9.84
CA ILE A 28 -2.52 7.44 -8.75
C ILE A 28 -2.81 8.78 -8.09
N LEU A 29 -3.29 8.75 -6.85
CA LEU A 29 -3.71 9.93 -6.12
C LEU A 29 -2.54 10.63 -5.43
N GLY A 30 -1.48 9.90 -5.11
CA GLY A 30 -0.33 10.48 -4.47
C GLY A 30 0.73 9.45 -4.17
N GLU A 31 1.88 9.92 -3.71
CA GLU A 31 3.00 9.09 -3.30
C GLU A 31 3.52 9.58 -1.97
N ALA A 32 3.79 8.64 -1.05
CA ALA A 32 4.34 8.95 0.26
C ALA A 32 5.64 8.20 0.46
N SER A 33 6.58 8.78 1.20
CA SER A 33 7.89 8.18 1.45
C SER A 33 8.04 7.64 2.87
N ASN A 34 7.04 7.79 3.72
CA ASN A 34 7.02 7.25 5.07
C ASN A 34 5.58 7.11 5.56
N GLY A 35 5.41 6.44 6.69
CA GLY A 35 4.08 6.17 7.22
C GLY A 35 3.30 7.39 7.67
N ALA A 36 3.99 8.39 8.23
CA ALA A 36 3.32 9.62 8.68
C ALA A 36 2.72 10.37 7.49
N GLU A 37 3.49 10.48 6.40
CA GLU A 37 3.03 11.09 5.16
C GLU A 37 1.88 10.30 4.54
N ALA A 38 1.95 8.96 4.63
CA ALA A 38 0.88 8.10 4.13
C ALA A 38 -0.44 8.37 4.82
N VAL A 39 -0.43 8.51 6.14
CA VAL A 39 -1.65 8.80 6.91
C VAL A 39 -2.20 10.17 6.52
N LYS A 40 -1.34 11.17 6.38
CA LYS A 40 -1.74 12.50 5.96
C LYS A 40 -2.41 12.48 4.59
N LEU A 41 -1.78 11.83 3.61
CA LEU A 41 -2.29 11.77 2.26
C LEU A 41 -3.56 10.91 2.18
N TYR A 42 -3.69 9.90 3.03
CA TYR A 42 -4.92 9.13 3.11
C TYR A 42 -6.10 10.03 3.49
N LYS A 43 -5.91 10.88 4.48
CA LYS A 43 -6.96 11.82 4.91
C LYS A 43 -7.32 12.84 3.82
N GLU A 44 -6.32 13.28 3.06
CA GLU A 44 -6.53 14.29 2.02
C GLU A 44 -7.21 13.73 0.78
N HIS A 45 -6.88 12.51 0.38
CA HIS A 45 -7.30 11.97 -0.91
C HIS A 45 -8.31 10.84 -0.83
N ASP A 46 -8.51 10.24 0.33
CA ASP A 46 -9.43 9.12 0.53
C ASP A 46 -9.29 8.05 -0.56
N PRO A 47 -8.10 7.47 -0.73
CA PRO A 47 -7.87 6.49 -1.78
C PRO A 47 -8.65 5.20 -1.55
N ASP A 48 -8.95 4.49 -2.63
CA ASP A 48 -9.63 3.21 -2.56
C ASP A 48 -8.67 2.11 -2.11
N ILE A 49 -7.40 2.21 -2.50
CA ILE A 49 -6.36 1.23 -2.19
C ILE A 49 -5.09 1.95 -1.77
N VAL A 50 -4.40 1.41 -0.77
CA VAL A 50 -3.06 1.88 -0.38
C VAL A 50 -2.07 0.75 -0.63
N MET A 51 -1.02 1.02 -1.41
CA MET A 51 0.12 0.12 -1.59
C MET A 51 1.16 0.55 -0.55
N MET A 52 1.34 -0.23 0.50
CA MET A 52 2.10 0.16 1.69
C MET A 52 3.35 -0.68 1.89
N ASP A 53 4.53 -0.07 1.78
CA ASP A 53 5.78 -0.74 2.13
C ASP A 53 5.82 -0.97 3.65
N ILE A 54 6.35 -2.12 4.06
CA ILE A 54 6.42 -2.47 5.48
C ILE A 54 7.51 -1.69 6.20
N VAL A 55 8.72 -1.65 5.64
CA VAL A 55 9.89 -1.06 6.30
C VAL A 55 10.21 0.30 5.72
N MET A 56 10.01 1.33 6.52
CA MET A 56 10.26 2.72 6.15
C MET A 56 10.78 3.49 7.35
N PRO A 57 11.56 4.59 7.12
CA PRO A 57 11.97 5.45 8.22
C PRO A 57 10.77 6.20 8.83
N LYS A 58 10.97 6.76 9.99
CA LYS A 58 10.01 7.55 10.78
C LYS A 58 8.81 6.75 11.26
N CYS A 59 7.92 6.33 10.38
CA CYS A 59 6.77 5.53 10.74
C CYS A 59 6.69 4.37 9.76
N ASN A 60 6.81 3.14 10.25
CA ASN A 60 6.77 1.97 9.39
C ASN A 60 5.35 1.67 8.88
N GLY A 61 5.26 0.81 7.86
CA GLY A 61 3.99 0.50 7.22
C GLY A 61 2.98 -0.20 8.12
N ILE A 62 3.43 -0.93 9.12
CA ILE A 62 2.54 -1.61 10.07
C ILE A 62 1.79 -0.59 10.91
N LYS A 63 2.51 0.39 11.46
CA LYS A 63 1.91 1.47 12.25
C LYS A 63 0.99 2.34 11.40
N ALA A 64 1.42 2.65 10.17
CA ALA A 64 0.61 3.43 9.25
C ALA A 64 -0.68 2.70 8.89
N THR A 65 -0.61 1.38 8.64
CA THR A 65 -1.79 0.56 8.37
C THR A 65 -2.77 0.60 9.54
N ALA A 66 -2.28 0.43 10.76
CA ALA A 66 -3.13 0.49 11.96
C ALA A 66 -3.82 1.86 12.07
N ALA A 67 -3.07 2.93 11.83
CA ALA A 67 -3.61 4.30 11.88
C ALA A 67 -4.68 4.53 10.80
N ILE A 68 -4.44 4.08 9.58
CA ILE A 68 -5.39 4.20 8.48
C ILE A 68 -6.67 3.42 8.79
N LYS A 69 -6.54 2.20 9.31
CA LYS A 69 -7.70 1.38 9.66
C LYS A 69 -8.52 1.96 10.81
N LYS A 70 -7.90 2.74 11.68
CA LYS A 70 -8.64 3.49 12.72
C LYS A 70 -9.46 4.62 12.11
N ILE A 71 -8.91 5.29 11.10
CA ILE A 71 -9.61 6.38 10.40
C ILE A 71 -10.76 5.81 9.59
N ASP A 72 -10.50 4.72 8.88
CA ASP A 72 -11.46 4.08 7.98
C ASP A 72 -11.29 2.56 8.05
N PRO A 73 -12.14 1.86 8.82
CA PRO A 73 -12.06 0.40 8.91
C PRO A 73 -12.23 -0.32 7.57
N ASP A 74 -12.85 0.33 6.59
CA ASP A 74 -13.07 -0.24 5.26
C ASP A 74 -11.92 0.05 4.28
N ALA A 75 -10.87 0.72 4.72
CA ALA A 75 -9.71 0.99 3.87
C ALA A 75 -9.10 -0.32 3.38
N SER A 76 -8.67 -0.34 2.12
CA SER A 76 -7.99 -1.50 1.54
C SER A 76 -6.49 -1.23 1.51
N VAL A 77 -5.72 -2.00 2.28
CA VAL A 77 -4.27 -1.83 2.38
C VAL A 77 -3.58 -3.10 1.89
N ILE A 78 -2.74 -2.95 0.87
CA ILE A 78 -1.92 -4.04 0.35
C ILE A 78 -0.48 -3.80 0.80
N MET A 79 0.09 -4.74 1.55
CA MET A 79 1.47 -4.62 2.01
C MET A 79 2.44 -5.03 0.92
N CYS A 80 3.53 -4.28 0.80
CA CYS A 80 4.62 -4.60 -0.10
C CYS A 80 5.79 -5.11 0.75
N THR A 81 6.18 -6.35 0.55
CA THR A 81 7.14 -7.03 1.42
C THR A 81 8.31 -7.60 0.64
N SER A 82 9.45 -7.77 1.31
CA SER A 82 10.64 -8.40 0.74
C SER A 82 10.82 -9.79 1.37
N VAL A 83 11.63 -10.62 0.72
CA VAL A 83 12.02 -11.90 1.29
C VAL A 83 12.63 -11.68 2.67
N GLY A 84 12.25 -12.51 3.65
CA GLY A 84 12.77 -12.40 5.01
C GLY A 84 11.94 -11.54 5.95
N GLN A 85 10.81 -11.02 5.51
CA GLN A 85 9.96 -10.16 6.32
C GLN A 85 8.69 -10.87 6.83
N ARG A 86 8.73 -12.20 6.96
CA ARG A 86 7.57 -13.00 7.36
C ARG A 86 6.97 -12.56 8.70
N GLU A 87 7.82 -12.31 9.71
CA GLU A 87 7.32 -11.90 11.03
C GLU A 87 6.65 -10.54 10.98
N LYS A 88 7.21 -9.63 10.21
CA LYS A 88 6.61 -8.31 10.03
C LYS A 88 5.29 -8.42 9.28
N MET A 89 5.19 -9.34 8.32
CA MET A 89 3.95 -9.56 7.58
C MET A 89 2.83 -10.06 8.51
N LYS A 90 3.15 -10.91 9.47
CA LYS A 90 2.17 -11.36 10.47
C LYS A 90 1.64 -10.18 11.28
N LEU A 91 2.52 -9.25 11.67
CA LEU A 91 2.12 -8.05 12.38
C LEU A 91 1.26 -7.13 11.51
N ALA A 92 1.58 -7.05 10.22
CA ALA A 92 0.81 -6.26 9.27
C ALA A 92 -0.62 -6.79 9.13
N VAL A 93 -0.78 -8.11 9.07
CA VAL A 93 -2.11 -8.74 9.02
C VAL A 93 -2.90 -8.41 10.27
N LYS A 94 -2.28 -8.46 11.45
CA LYS A 94 -2.92 -8.08 12.71
C LYS A 94 -3.32 -6.62 12.73
N ALA A 95 -2.56 -5.77 12.06
CA ALA A 95 -2.88 -4.34 11.96
C ALA A 95 -4.02 -4.06 10.98
N GLY A 96 -4.43 -5.04 10.19
CA GLY A 96 -5.57 -4.94 9.31
C GLY A 96 -5.27 -5.00 7.82
N ALA A 97 -4.04 -5.39 7.42
CA ALA A 97 -3.70 -5.50 6.00
C ALA A 97 -4.63 -6.47 5.28
N ASP A 98 -5.05 -6.11 4.08
CA ASP A 98 -6.02 -6.87 3.28
C ASP A 98 -5.38 -7.78 2.25
N GLY A 99 -4.14 -7.51 1.89
CA GLY A 99 -3.41 -8.32 0.92
C GLY A 99 -1.93 -8.00 0.96
N TYR A 100 -1.16 -8.67 0.12
CA TYR A 100 0.27 -8.40 0.03
C TYR A 100 0.81 -8.71 -1.36
N VAL A 101 1.93 -8.08 -1.70
CA VAL A 101 2.74 -8.40 -2.88
C VAL A 101 4.19 -8.46 -2.45
N THR A 102 4.98 -9.28 -3.14
CA THR A 102 6.39 -9.50 -2.80
C THR A 102 7.28 -8.74 -3.78
N LYS A 103 8.34 -8.12 -3.25
CA LYS A 103 9.37 -7.50 -4.08
C LYS A 103 10.36 -8.57 -4.54
N PRO A 104 10.89 -8.50 -5.75
CA PRO A 104 10.64 -7.47 -6.76
C PRO A 104 9.23 -7.60 -7.34
N PHE A 105 8.64 -6.46 -7.68
CA PHE A 105 7.26 -6.44 -8.19
C PHE A 105 7.14 -7.09 -9.55
N GLU A 106 6.18 -7.98 -9.67
CA GLU A 106 5.79 -8.57 -10.95
C GLU A 106 4.38 -8.09 -11.27
N GLU A 107 4.21 -7.60 -12.49
CA GLU A 107 2.95 -6.98 -12.89
C GLU A 107 1.71 -7.87 -12.66
N PRO A 108 1.71 -9.17 -13.04
CA PRO A 108 0.54 -10.01 -12.79
C PRO A 108 0.20 -10.16 -11.31
N SER A 109 1.22 -10.27 -10.44
CA SER A 109 1.02 -10.41 -9.00
C SER A 109 0.45 -9.15 -8.39
N VAL A 110 0.94 -7.98 -8.80
CA VAL A 110 0.43 -6.70 -8.34
C VAL A 110 -1.03 -6.51 -8.77
N ARG A 111 -1.34 -6.77 -10.03
CA ARG A 111 -2.69 -6.64 -10.56
C ARG A 111 -3.66 -7.57 -9.84
N LYS A 112 -3.24 -8.81 -9.57
CA LYS A 112 -4.07 -9.78 -8.86
C LYS A 112 -4.40 -9.29 -7.45
N ALA A 113 -3.41 -8.76 -6.73
CA ALA A 113 -3.61 -8.25 -5.38
C ALA A 113 -4.64 -7.12 -5.35
N LEU A 114 -4.56 -6.18 -6.29
CA LEU A 114 -5.52 -5.09 -6.36
C LEU A 114 -6.92 -5.60 -6.73
N THR A 115 -7.01 -6.52 -7.67
CA THR A 115 -8.29 -7.12 -8.06
C THR A 115 -8.93 -7.83 -6.88
N ASP A 116 -8.15 -8.59 -6.11
CA ASP A 116 -8.66 -9.36 -4.97
C ASP A 116 -9.26 -8.45 -3.89
N VAL A 117 -8.65 -7.30 -3.60
CA VAL A 117 -9.18 -6.41 -2.56
C VAL A 117 -10.34 -5.54 -3.05
N THR A 118 -10.52 -5.39 -4.35
CA THR A 118 -11.64 -4.64 -4.92
C THR A 118 -12.81 -5.52 -5.33
N ALA A 119 -12.61 -6.84 -5.36
CA ALA A 119 -13.69 -7.78 -5.64
C ALA A 119 -14.57 -7.87 -4.39
N ALA A 120 -15.76 -7.33 -4.48
CA ALA A 120 -16.69 -7.31 -3.35
C ALA A 120 -17.43 -8.64 -3.21
#